data_ecc95921b35f9bf5034f16e73263f81b
#
_entry.id   ecc95921b35f9bf5034f16e73263f81b
#
_cell.length_a   1.000
_cell.length_b   1.000
_cell.length_c   1.000
_cell.angle_alpha   90.00
_cell.angle_beta   90.00
_cell.angle_gamma   90.00
#
_symmetry.space_group_name_H-M   'P 1'
#
loop_
_entity.id
_entity.type
_entity.pdbx_description
1 polymer ?
#
loop_
_entity_poly.entity_id
_entity_poly.type
_entity_poly.pdbx_seq_one_letter_code
_entity_poly.pdbx_strand_id
1 'polypeptide(L)'
;EEQDIRSMGGVWKKIPYTYILMIIGTLALTGFPFLSGYYSKDAIIEFAYLKGSTVGYYAAAVGIFTALLTSIYSWRLIFKTFHGKYNNKKNNLSSIQESPLIMLIPSCLLAIGAIITGILFKEIFIGSETGFWNNSILFLQITQHDHAPTWLLIITPLIVIVTIPIAYYLFVKNEGILKNAVLKNQLLYNFLINKWYFDDLYNFIFVEPIK
;
A
#
# COMPACT_ATOMS: atom_id res chain seq x y z
N GLU A 1 -12.01 -2.55 22.27
CA GLU A 1 -11.59 -2.15 20.92
C GLU A 1 -11.30 -3.39 20.07
N GLU A 2 -11.77 -3.40 18.83
CA GLU A 2 -11.56 -4.53 17.93
C GLU A 2 -10.43 -4.18 16.95
N GLN A 3 -9.42 -5.03 16.87
CA GLN A 3 -8.26 -4.84 15.98
C GLN A 3 -8.20 -5.89 14.87
N ASP A 4 -8.98 -6.97 14.98
CA ASP A 4 -8.97 -8.03 13.97
C ASP A 4 -9.92 -7.70 12.81
N ILE A 5 -9.36 -7.50 11.62
CA ILE A 5 -10.13 -7.23 10.39
C ILE A 5 -11.11 -8.36 10.02
N ARG A 6 -10.93 -9.56 10.56
CA ARG A 6 -11.84 -10.71 10.31
C ARG A 6 -13.16 -10.58 11.05
N SER A 7 -13.18 -9.81 12.13
CA SER A 7 -14.39 -9.51 12.91
C SER A 7 -15.03 -8.18 12.49
N MET A 8 -14.38 -7.40 11.63
CA MET A 8 -14.93 -6.18 11.06
C MET A 8 -15.76 -6.47 9.81
N GLY A 9 -16.39 -5.45 9.24
CA GLY A 9 -17.10 -5.48 7.97
C GLY A 9 -18.33 -4.55 7.98
N GLY A 10 -18.68 -4.01 6.82
CA GLY A 10 -19.92 -3.24 6.62
C GLY A 10 -20.02 -1.91 7.37
N VAL A 11 -18.92 -1.38 7.91
CA VAL A 11 -18.95 -0.19 8.78
C VAL A 11 -18.95 1.14 8.01
N TRP A 12 -18.76 1.15 6.70
CA TRP A 12 -18.61 2.37 5.90
C TRP A 12 -19.75 3.39 6.03
N LYS A 13 -21.00 2.90 6.28
CA LYS A 13 -22.16 3.77 6.50
C LYS A 13 -22.17 4.43 7.87
N LYS A 14 -21.47 3.87 8.84
CA LYS A 14 -21.42 4.36 10.22
C LYS A 14 -20.30 5.36 10.43
N ILE A 15 -19.20 5.22 9.70
CA ILE A 15 -18.01 6.05 9.78
C ILE A 15 -17.59 6.56 8.39
N PRO A 16 -18.44 7.35 7.72
CA PRO A 16 -18.21 7.76 6.34
C PRO A 16 -17.01 8.69 6.16
N TYR A 17 -16.73 9.58 7.11
CA TYR A 17 -15.57 10.48 7.01
C TYR A 17 -14.26 9.70 7.13
N THR A 18 -14.15 8.85 8.15
CA THR A 18 -12.99 7.94 8.28
C THR A 18 -12.83 7.05 7.05
N TYR A 19 -13.92 6.55 6.48
CA TYR A 19 -13.88 5.73 5.25
C TYR A 19 -13.30 6.49 4.06
N ILE A 20 -13.76 7.71 3.79
CA ILE A 20 -13.25 8.55 2.69
C ILE A 20 -11.77 8.85 2.89
N LEU A 21 -11.36 9.23 4.08
CA LEU A 21 -9.95 9.52 4.40
C LEU A 21 -9.06 8.29 4.21
N MET A 22 -9.52 7.12 4.61
CA MET A 22 -8.82 5.86 4.41
C MET A 22 -8.71 5.48 2.92
N ILE A 23 -9.74 5.76 2.11
CA ILE A 23 -9.67 5.57 0.65
C ILE A 23 -8.60 6.48 0.05
N ILE A 24 -8.62 7.78 0.38
CA ILE A 24 -7.63 8.74 -0.15
C ILE A 24 -6.21 8.30 0.23
N GLY A 25 -5.99 7.94 1.49
CA GLY A 25 -4.71 7.44 1.95
C GLY A 25 -4.27 6.15 1.23
N THR A 26 -5.21 5.23 1.02
CA THR A 26 -4.94 3.97 0.30
C THR A 26 -4.61 4.21 -1.17
N LEU A 27 -5.35 5.09 -1.84
CA LEU A 27 -5.06 5.46 -3.22
C LEU A 27 -3.67 6.12 -3.35
N ALA A 28 -3.33 7.02 -2.42
CA ALA A 28 -2.01 7.63 -2.38
C ALA A 28 -0.90 6.60 -2.10
N LEU A 29 -1.11 5.71 -1.13
CA LEU A 29 -0.16 4.65 -0.77
C LEU A 29 0.09 3.68 -1.93
N THR A 30 -0.97 3.28 -2.64
CA THR A 30 -0.85 2.33 -3.75
C THR A 30 -0.20 2.93 -4.99
N GLY A 31 -0.14 4.27 -5.10
CA GLY A 31 0.39 4.97 -6.27
C GLY A 31 -0.65 5.15 -7.36
N PHE A 32 -1.89 5.45 -6.98
CA PHE A 32 -2.94 5.79 -7.93
C PHE A 32 -2.57 7.09 -8.67
N PRO A 33 -2.79 7.17 -10.00
CA PRO A 33 -2.42 8.34 -10.81
C PRO A 33 -2.85 9.67 -10.18
N PHE A 34 -2.02 10.68 -10.33
CA PHE A 34 -2.18 12.06 -9.85
C PHE A 34 -2.05 12.26 -8.33
N LEU A 35 -1.93 11.22 -7.53
CA LEU A 35 -1.67 11.32 -6.10
C LEU A 35 -0.16 11.31 -5.79
N SER A 36 0.22 11.76 -4.60
CA SER A 36 1.63 11.92 -4.22
C SER A 36 2.46 10.64 -4.36
N GLY A 37 1.89 9.49 -3.98
CA GLY A 37 2.55 8.20 -4.07
C GLY A 37 2.81 7.71 -5.50
N TYR A 38 2.05 8.15 -6.47
CA TYR A 38 2.29 7.89 -7.89
C TYR A 38 3.65 8.45 -8.31
N TYR A 39 3.86 9.75 -8.10
CA TYR A 39 5.10 10.41 -8.53
C TYR A 39 6.34 9.81 -7.87
N SER A 40 6.29 9.52 -6.58
CA SER A 40 7.45 8.98 -5.86
C SER A 40 7.77 7.53 -6.23
N LYS A 41 6.78 6.66 -6.33
CA LYS A 41 6.98 5.24 -6.66
C LYS A 41 7.46 5.05 -8.09
N ASP A 42 6.82 5.73 -9.03
CA ASP A 42 7.19 5.63 -10.44
C ASP A 42 8.61 6.13 -10.67
N ALA A 43 9.00 7.25 -10.04
CA ALA A 43 10.36 7.75 -10.13
C ALA A 43 11.39 6.75 -9.60
N ILE A 44 11.13 6.07 -8.46
CA ILE A 44 12.05 5.07 -7.92
C ILE A 44 12.23 3.90 -8.89
N ILE A 45 11.14 3.39 -9.47
CA ILE A 45 11.18 2.28 -10.42
C ILE A 45 11.87 2.70 -11.73
N GLU A 46 11.55 3.90 -12.22
CA GLU A 46 12.13 4.48 -13.41
C GLU A 46 13.65 4.67 -13.26
N PHE A 47 14.12 5.30 -12.21
CA PHE A 47 15.54 5.50 -11.96
C PHE A 47 16.30 4.20 -11.74
N ALA A 48 15.68 3.22 -11.09
CA ALA A 48 16.27 1.89 -10.95
C ALA A 48 16.49 1.23 -12.31
N TYR A 49 15.52 1.34 -13.21
CA TYR A 49 15.60 0.80 -14.57
C TYR A 49 16.64 1.55 -15.41
N LEU A 50 16.63 2.89 -15.41
CA LEU A 50 17.53 3.74 -16.16
C LEU A 50 19.01 3.58 -15.79
N LYS A 51 19.30 3.04 -14.60
CA LYS A 51 20.67 2.68 -14.23
C LYS A 51 21.34 1.71 -15.21
N GLY A 52 20.59 0.97 -16.01
CA GLY A 52 21.07 0.10 -17.07
C GLY A 52 21.93 -1.09 -16.60
N SER A 53 21.97 -1.38 -15.32
CA SER A 53 22.73 -2.48 -14.75
C SER A 53 21.81 -3.68 -14.43
N THR A 54 22.35 -4.89 -14.36
CA THR A 54 21.60 -6.10 -13.93
C THR A 54 20.88 -5.89 -12.60
N VAL A 55 21.57 -5.24 -11.64
CA VAL A 55 21.00 -4.90 -10.33
C VAL A 55 19.85 -3.89 -10.47
N GLY A 56 19.99 -2.90 -11.37
CA GLY A 56 18.94 -1.91 -11.64
C GLY A 56 17.68 -2.54 -12.23
N TYR A 57 17.83 -3.41 -13.21
CA TYR A 57 16.68 -4.16 -13.78
C TYR A 57 16.01 -5.06 -12.74
N TYR A 58 16.80 -5.76 -11.91
CA TYR A 58 16.27 -6.55 -10.82
C TYR A 58 15.50 -5.69 -9.81
N ALA A 59 16.06 -4.53 -9.42
CA ALA A 59 15.40 -3.61 -8.49
C ALA A 59 14.10 -3.05 -9.07
N ALA A 60 14.05 -2.69 -10.35
CA ALA A 60 12.83 -2.25 -11.02
C ALA A 60 11.76 -3.36 -11.04
N ALA A 61 12.13 -4.60 -11.36
CA ALA A 61 11.21 -5.74 -11.37
C ALA A 61 10.64 -6.03 -9.97
N VAL A 62 11.47 -6.02 -8.94
CA VAL A 62 11.05 -6.17 -7.54
C VAL A 62 10.16 -5.00 -7.12
N GLY A 63 10.46 -3.77 -7.56
CA GLY A 63 9.64 -2.58 -7.33
C GLY A 63 8.22 -2.72 -7.88
N ILE A 64 8.08 -3.19 -9.13
CA ILE A 64 6.77 -3.46 -9.76
C ILE A 64 6.00 -4.54 -8.99
N PHE A 65 6.68 -5.64 -8.65
CA PHE A 65 6.08 -6.73 -7.88
C PHE A 65 5.61 -6.27 -6.50
N THR A 66 6.42 -5.44 -5.83
CA THR A 66 6.08 -4.85 -4.54
C THR A 66 4.88 -3.90 -4.65
N ALA A 67 4.79 -3.12 -5.74
CA ALA A 67 3.63 -2.26 -6.00
C ALA A 67 2.34 -3.08 -6.14
N LEU A 68 2.39 -4.21 -6.84
CA LEU A 68 1.26 -5.15 -6.95
C LEU A 68 0.82 -5.68 -5.58
N LEU A 69 1.76 -6.19 -4.78
CA LEU A 69 1.45 -6.71 -3.44
C LEU A 69 0.91 -5.62 -2.51
N THR A 70 1.51 -4.41 -2.57
CA THR A 70 1.04 -3.25 -1.80
C THR A 70 -0.39 -2.92 -2.14
N SER A 71 -0.75 -2.91 -3.42
CA SER A 71 -2.12 -2.64 -3.86
C SER A 71 -3.09 -3.71 -3.33
N ILE A 72 -2.74 -5.00 -3.45
CA ILE A 72 -3.59 -6.10 -2.99
C ILE A 72 -3.85 -6.03 -1.48
N TYR A 73 -2.80 -5.86 -0.64
CA TYR A 73 -3.02 -5.87 0.80
C TYR A 73 -3.74 -4.61 1.30
N SER A 74 -3.49 -3.46 0.66
CA SER A 74 -4.15 -2.21 1.03
C SER A 74 -5.64 -2.25 0.73
N TRP A 75 -6.01 -2.73 -0.46
CA TRP A 75 -7.42 -2.91 -0.81
C TRP A 75 -8.09 -4.02 -0.02
N ARG A 76 -7.37 -5.09 0.35
CA ARG A 76 -7.88 -6.09 1.30
C ARG A 76 -8.28 -5.46 2.62
N LEU A 77 -7.44 -4.56 3.16
CA LEU A 77 -7.74 -3.84 4.40
C LEU A 77 -9.04 -3.03 4.26
N ILE A 78 -9.15 -2.22 3.22
CA ILE A 78 -10.36 -1.40 2.96
C ILE A 78 -11.60 -2.28 2.81
N PHE A 79 -11.55 -3.29 1.97
CA PHE A 79 -12.73 -4.11 1.67
C PHE A 79 -13.14 -4.99 2.84
N LYS A 80 -12.23 -5.53 3.62
CA LYS A 80 -12.55 -6.33 4.79
C LYS A 80 -13.05 -5.49 5.97
N THR A 81 -12.54 -4.28 6.15
CA THR A 81 -12.95 -3.39 7.24
C THR A 81 -14.28 -2.70 6.94
N PHE A 82 -14.39 -2.08 5.77
CA PHE A 82 -15.51 -1.18 5.47
C PHE A 82 -16.65 -1.85 4.71
N HIS A 83 -16.34 -2.85 3.89
CA HIS A 83 -17.32 -3.56 3.06
C HIS A 83 -17.58 -4.98 3.59
N GLY A 84 -18.49 -5.70 2.93
CA GLY A 84 -18.86 -7.04 3.33
C GLY A 84 -19.86 -7.07 4.49
N LYS A 85 -19.98 -8.23 5.13
CA LYS A 85 -20.92 -8.46 6.23
C LYS A 85 -20.23 -8.20 7.56
N TYR A 86 -20.90 -7.46 8.45
CA TYR A 86 -20.43 -7.27 9.82
C TYR A 86 -20.39 -8.63 10.56
N ASN A 87 -19.25 -8.98 11.12
CA ASN A 87 -19.02 -10.31 11.71
C ASN A 87 -18.61 -10.26 13.19
N ASN A 88 -18.74 -9.12 13.84
CA ASN A 88 -18.40 -9.01 15.26
C ASN A 88 -19.55 -9.55 16.13
N LYS A 89 -19.27 -10.63 16.88
CA LYS A 89 -20.23 -11.26 17.79
C LYS A 89 -20.37 -10.55 19.15
N LYS A 90 -19.38 -9.72 19.51
CA LYS A 90 -19.32 -9.06 20.83
C LYS A 90 -19.97 -7.68 20.82
N ASN A 91 -19.89 -6.94 19.73
CA ASN A 91 -20.35 -5.58 19.62
C ASN A 91 -21.43 -5.44 18.54
N ASN A 92 -22.44 -4.64 18.79
CA ASN A 92 -23.46 -4.34 17.82
C ASN A 92 -22.97 -3.24 16.84
N LEU A 93 -23.34 -3.34 15.57
CA LEU A 93 -23.05 -2.33 14.57
C LEU A 93 -23.55 -0.92 14.94
N SER A 94 -24.60 -0.85 15.77
CA SER A 94 -25.19 0.41 16.27
C SER A 94 -24.29 1.16 17.23
N SER A 95 -23.35 0.50 17.91
CA SER A 95 -22.43 1.13 18.86
C SER A 95 -21.24 1.83 18.18
N ILE A 96 -21.04 1.60 16.90
CA ILE A 96 -19.95 2.22 16.14
C ILE A 96 -20.33 3.66 15.81
N GLN A 97 -19.45 4.59 16.21
CA GLN A 97 -19.58 6.02 15.97
C GLN A 97 -18.35 6.55 15.23
N GLU A 98 -18.53 7.67 14.55
CA GLU A 98 -17.44 8.36 13.84
C GLU A 98 -16.38 8.84 14.83
N SER A 99 -15.15 8.94 14.36
CA SER A 99 -14.03 9.46 15.14
C SER A 99 -14.26 10.91 15.55
N PRO A 100 -13.82 11.33 16.75
CA PRO A 100 -13.95 12.72 17.18
C PRO A 100 -13.16 13.67 16.27
N LEU A 101 -13.60 14.92 16.16
CA LEU A 101 -13.00 15.94 15.29
C LEU A 101 -11.49 16.11 15.50
N ILE A 102 -11.02 15.97 16.73
CA ILE A 102 -9.60 16.07 17.07
C ILE A 102 -8.73 15.03 16.32
N MET A 103 -9.30 13.89 15.95
CA MET A 103 -8.63 12.85 15.15
C MET A 103 -8.88 13.03 13.65
N LEU A 104 -10.05 13.54 13.27
CA LEU A 104 -10.40 13.77 11.87
C LEU A 104 -9.63 14.93 11.25
N ILE A 105 -9.39 16.03 11.99
CA ILE A 105 -8.69 17.21 11.47
C ILE A 105 -7.27 16.88 10.97
N PRO A 106 -6.38 16.23 11.76
CA PRO A 106 -5.07 15.83 11.27
C PRO A 106 -5.14 14.88 10.06
N SER A 107 -6.10 13.94 10.09
CA SER A 107 -6.30 13.00 8.98
C SER A 107 -6.75 13.70 7.70
N CYS A 108 -7.61 14.74 7.80
CA CYS A 108 -8.00 15.58 6.67
C CYS A 108 -6.80 16.35 6.10
N LEU A 109 -5.94 16.93 6.95
CA LEU A 109 -4.74 17.63 6.50
C LEU A 109 -3.79 16.69 5.76
N LEU A 110 -3.60 15.47 6.26
CA LEU A 110 -2.81 14.45 5.59
C LEU A 110 -3.42 14.03 4.25
N ALA A 111 -4.75 13.88 4.17
CA ALA A 111 -5.43 13.56 2.93
C ALA A 111 -5.31 14.66 1.87
N ILE A 112 -5.41 15.93 2.27
CA ILE A 112 -5.17 17.09 1.40
C ILE A 112 -3.72 17.07 0.92
N GLY A 113 -2.75 16.84 1.81
CA GLY A 113 -1.35 16.66 1.45
C GLY A 113 -1.16 15.55 0.42
N ALA A 114 -1.75 14.37 0.64
CA ALA A 114 -1.65 13.24 -0.26
C ALA A 114 -2.17 13.51 -1.68
N ILE A 115 -3.13 14.42 -1.84
CA ILE A 115 -3.67 14.82 -3.14
C ILE A 115 -2.77 15.88 -3.80
N ILE A 116 -2.32 16.88 -3.05
CA ILE A 116 -1.77 18.10 -3.62
C ILE A 116 -0.23 18.05 -3.72
N THR A 117 0.46 17.48 -2.73
CA THR A 117 1.92 17.59 -2.63
C THR A 117 2.67 16.97 -3.82
N GLY A 118 2.15 15.87 -4.37
CA GLY A 118 2.78 15.22 -5.52
C GLY A 118 2.85 16.14 -6.74
N ILE A 119 1.78 16.88 -7.00
CA ILE A 119 1.72 17.83 -8.13
C ILE A 119 2.59 19.05 -7.87
N LEU A 120 2.50 19.62 -6.66
CA LEU A 120 3.21 20.86 -6.33
C LEU A 120 4.73 20.68 -6.21
N PHE A 121 5.16 19.56 -5.63
CA PHE A 121 6.57 19.40 -5.26
C PHE A 121 7.34 18.44 -6.18
N LYS A 122 6.69 17.81 -7.16
CA LYS A 122 7.35 16.91 -8.12
C LYS A 122 8.60 17.54 -8.75
N GLU A 123 8.49 18.75 -9.30
CA GLU A 123 9.59 19.41 -9.99
C GLU A 123 10.74 19.79 -9.04
N ILE A 124 10.41 20.12 -7.79
CA ILE A 124 11.39 20.51 -6.77
C ILE A 124 12.21 19.30 -6.29
N PHE A 125 11.56 18.14 -6.10
CA PHE A 125 12.21 16.96 -5.50
C PHE A 125 12.74 15.96 -6.53
N ILE A 126 12.06 15.83 -7.69
CA ILE A 126 12.34 14.79 -8.69
C ILE A 126 12.73 15.38 -10.03
N GLY A 127 12.39 16.67 -10.28
CA GLY A 127 12.65 17.35 -11.54
C GLY A 127 14.13 17.74 -11.73
N SER A 128 14.39 18.46 -12.83
CA SER A 128 15.73 18.92 -13.20
C SER A 128 16.25 20.07 -12.34
N GLU A 129 15.38 20.70 -11.52
CA GLU A 129 15.76 21.80 -10.66
C GLU A 129 16.46 21.29 -9.40
N THR A 130 17.78 21.20 -9.45
CA THR A 130 18.63 20.71 -8.36
C THR A 130 18.86 21.74 -7.25
N GLY A 131 18.33 22.96 -7.38
CA GLY A 131 18.54 24.06 -6.44
C GLY A 131 18.13 23.77 -5.00
N PHE A 132 17.06 23.02 -4.80
CA PHE A 132 16.59 22.60 -3.47
C PHE A 132 17.64 21.78 -2.72
N TRP A 133 18.31 20.88 -3.40
CA TRP A 133 19.29 19.96 -2.79
C TRP A 133 20.65 20.60 -2.53
N ASN A 134 20.93 21.78 -3.09
CA ASN A 134 22.13 22.58 -2.85
C ASN A 134 23.42 21.74 -2.78
N ASN A 135 23.63 20.88 -3.77
CA ASN A 135 24.76 19.93 -3.85
C ASN A 135 24.82 18.86 -2.72
N SER A 136 23.78 18.72 -1.89
CA SER A 136 23.72 17.68 -0.86
C SER A 136 23.61 16.28 -1.47
N ILE A 137 23.09 16.17 -2.68
CA ILE A 137 22.98 14.93 -3.44
C ILE A 137 23.82 15.05 -4.69
N LEU A 138 24.72 14.09 -4.90
CA LEU A 138 25.50 13.99 -6.13
C LEU A 138 24.59 13.41 -7.22
N PHE A 139 24.03 14.29 -8.05
CA PHE A 139 23.32 13.85 -9.24
C PHE A 139 24.36 13.35 -10.25
N LEU A 140 24.53 12.03 -10.34
CA LEU A 140 25.20 11.45 -11.49
C LEU A 140 24.46 11.95 -12.73
N GLN A 141 25.19 12.56 -13.67
CA GLN A 141 24.64 12.97 -14.97
C GLN A 141 24.06 11.72 -15.66
N ILE A 142 22.81 11.41 -15.35
CA ILE A 142 22.00 10.59 -16.22
C ILE A 142 21.81 11.50 -17.42
N THR A 143 22.38 11.13 -18.54
CA THR A 143 22.32 11.87 -19.80
C THR A 143 20.86 12.21 -20.03
N GLN A 144 20.57 13.49 -20.27
CA GLN A 144 19.22 14.09 -20.38
C GLN A 144 18.29 13.45 -21.44
N HIS A 145 18.69 12.35 -22.04
CA HIS A 145 18.03 11.71 -23.18
C HIS A 145 17.48 10.29 -22.90
N ASP A 146 17.77 9.69 -21.76
CA ASP A 146 17.27 8.36 -21.47
C ASP A 146 15.93 8.44 -20.73
N HIS A 147 14.85 8.54 -21.50
CA HIS A 147 13.51 8.28 -20.98
C HIS A 147 13.30 6.79 -20.79
N ALA A 148 12.71 6.42 -19.66
CA ALA A 148 12.28 5.05 -19.46
C ALA A 148 11.28 4.64 -20.55
N PRO A 149 11.30 3.39 -20.98
CA PRO A 149 10.37 2.91 -21.99
C PRO A 149 8.92 3.12 -21.53
N THR A 150 8.05 3.54 -22.44
CA THR A 150 6.65 3.90 -22.13
C THR A 150 5.86 2.78 -21.44
N TRP A 151 6.21 1.51 -21.71
CA TRP A 151 5.58 0.39 -21.01
C TRP A 151 5.82 0.41 -19.50
N LEU A 152 6.99 0.88 -19.05
CA LEU A 152 7.34 0.96 -17.63
C LEU A 152 6.49 2.02 -16.92
N LEU A 153 6.27 3.17 -17.56
CA LEU A 153 5.44 4.26 -17.03
C LEU A 153 3.97 3.89 -16.94
N ILE A 154 3.51 2.96 -17.81
CA ILE A 154 2.10 2.55 -17.86
C ILE A 154 1.82 1.36 -16.93
N ILE A 155 2.78 0.46 -16.72
CA ILE A 155 2.54 -0.80 -16.01
C ILE A 155 2.16 -0.58 -14.54
N THR A 156 2.80 0.36 -13.86
CA THR A 156 2.55 0.65 -12.44
C THR A 156 1.14 1.18 -12.19
N PRO A 157 0.69 2.26 -12.84
CA PRO A 157 -0.68 2.74 -12.67
C PRO A 157 -1.72 1.73 -13.15
N LEU A 158 -1.44 0.96 -14.18
CA LEU A 158 -2.33 -0.08 -14.67
C LEU A 158 -2.52 -1.18 -13.62
N ILE A 159 -1.45 -1.65 -13.00
CA ILE A 159 -1.50 -2.62 -11.89
C ILE A 159 -2.40 -2.11 -10.77
N VAL A 160 -2.23 -0.86 -10.36
CA VAL A 160 -3.02 -0.26 -9.27
C VAL A 160 -4.51 -0.22 -9.63
N ILE A 161 -4.84 0.25 -10.83
CA ILE A 161 -6.24 0.35 -11.28
C ILE A 161 -6.90 -1.04 -11.38
N VAL A 162 -6.21 -2.02 -11.97
CA VAL A 162 -6.73 -3.38 -12.17
C VAL A 162 -6.85 -4.14 -10.86
N THR A 163 -5.99 -3.87 -9.89
CA THR A 163 -6.03 -4.55 -8.59
C THR A 163 -7.29 -4.20 -7.78
N ILE A 164 -7.87 -3.01 -7.95
CA ILE A 164 -9.06 -2.58 -7.22
C ILE A 164 -10.25 -3.54 -7.45
N PRO A 165 -10.72 -3.74 -8.69
CA PRO A 165 -11.84 -4.65 -8.94
C PRO A 165 -11.51 -6.11 -8.62
N ILE A 166 -10.26 -6.54 -8.83
CA ILE A 166 -9.83 -7.89 -8.47
C ILE A 166 -9.90 -8.09 -6.96
N ALA A 167 -9.38 -7.16 -6.17
CA ALA A 167 -9.45 -7.22 -4.72
C ALA A 167 -10.90 -7.19 -4.21
N TYR A 168 -11.75 -6.36 -4.78
CA TYR A 168 -13.17 -6.34 -4.45
C TYR A 168 -13.83 -7.70 -4.70
N TYR A 169 -13.59 -8.28 -5.87
CA TYR A 169 -14.14 -9.59 -6.22
C TYR A 169 -13.67 -10.68 -5.27
N LEU A 170 -12.38 -10.74 -4.95
CA LEU A 170 -11.78 -11.76 -4.09
C LEU A 170 -12.18 -11.63 -2.62
N PHE A 171 -12.24 -10.40 -2.09
CA PHE A 171 -12.41 -10.20 -0.65
C PHE A 171 -13.85 -9.91 -0.22
N VAL A 172 -14.73 -9.49 -1.13
CA VAL A 172 -16.14 -9.16 -0.83
C VAL A 172 -17.08 -10.13 -1.51
N LYS A 173 -16.93 -10.36 -2.83
CA LYS A 173 -17.91 -11.09 -3.61
C LYS A 173 -17.73 -12.61 -3.53
N ASN A 174 -16.49 -13.10 -3.57
CA ASN A 174 -16.21 -14.53 -3.63
C ASN A 174 -15.05 -14.95 -2.69
N GLU A 175 -15.32 -14.95 -1.40
CA GLU A 175 -14.34 -15.40 -0.38
C GLU A 175 -13.99 -16.90 -0.49
N GLY A 176 -14.82 -17.69 -1.17
CA GLY A 176 -14.61 -19.12 -1.36
C GLY A 176 -13.33 -19.43 -2.12
N ILE A 177 -12.96 -18.60 -3.09
CA ILE A 177 -11.71 -18.77 -3.87
C ILE A 177 -10.50 -18.76 -2.94
N LEU A 178 -10.45 -17.79 -2.02
CA LEU A 178 -9.33 -17.65 -1.07
C LEU A 178 -9.30 -18.79 -0.07
N LYS A 179 -10.46 -19.24 0.44
CA LYS A 179 -10.55 -20.39 1.34
C LYS A 179 -10.03 -21.65 0.65
N ASN A 180 -10.40 -21.88 -0.60
CA ASN A 180 -9.92 -23.02 -1.38
C ASN A 180 -8.42 -22.95 -1.66
N ALA A 181 -7.89 -21.75 -1.94
CA ALA A 181 -6.46 -21.54 -2.14
C ALA A 181 -5.65 -21.85 -0.86
N VAL A 182 -6.15 -21.44 0.30
CA VAL A 182 -5.56 -21.75 1.61
C VAL A 182 -5.57 -23.27 1.86
N LEU A 183 -6.69 -23.94 1.63
CA LEU A 183 -6.79 -25.40 1.82
C LEU A 183 -5.81 -26.16 0.91
N LYS A 184 -5.62 -25.68 -0.31
CA LYS A 184 -4.70 -26.31 -1.28
C LYS A 184 -3.21 -26.07 -0.96
N ASN A 185 -2.86 -24.95 -0.29
CA ASN A 185 -1.50 -24.56 0.03
C ASN A 185 -1.29 -24.36 1.54
N GLN A 186 -1.72 -25.35 2.33
CA GLN A 186 -1.73 -25.24 3.78
C GLN A 186 -0.35 -25.04 4.41
N LEU A 187 0.70 -25.61 3.81
CA LEU A 187 2.08 -25.45 4.28
C LEU A 187 2.54 -23.99 4.15
N LEU A 188 2.35 -23.38 2.98
CA LEU A 188 2.67 -21.96 2.76
C LEU A 188 1.83 -21.05 3.65
N TYR A 189 0.56 -21.36 3.81
CA TYR A 189 -0.34 -20.60 4.69
C TYR A 189 0.15 -20.63 6.14
N ASN A 190 0.50 -21.81 6.67
CA ASN A 190 1.01 -21.94 8.03
C ASN A 190 2.34 -21.19 8.23
N PHE A 191 3.22 -21.22 7.25
CA PHE A 191 4.48 -20.50 7.28
C PHE A 191 4.27 -18.98 7.34
N LEU A 192 3.33 -18.46 6.55
CA LEU A 192 3.02 -17.02 6.50
C LEU A 192 2.26 -16.55 7.75
N ILE A 193 1.28 -17.33 8.26
CA ILE A 193 0.49 -16.94 9.43
C ILE A 193 1.33 -16.93 10.71
N ASN A 194 2.31 -17.81 10.80
CA ASN A 194 3.28 -17.84 11.90
C ASN A 194 4.44 -16.84 11.68
N LYS A 195 4.25 -15.83 10.83
CA LYS A 195 5.23 -14.75 10.60
C LYS A 195 6.64 -15.28 10.26
N TRP A 196 6.71 -16.31 9.42
CA TRP A 196 7.95 -16.97 9.01
C TRP A 196 8.71 -17.61 10.17
N TYR A 197 8.08 -17.82 11.31
CA TYR A 197 8.66 -18.29 12.56
C TYR A 197 9.84 -17.45 13.08
N PHE A 198 9.91 -16.17 12.70
CA PHE A 198 10.98 -15.28 13.19
C PHE A 198 10.88 -15.03 14.69
N ASP A 199 9.67 -14.83 15.20
CA ASP A 199 9.45 -14.62 16.64
C ASP A 199 9.87 -15.86 17.44
N ASP A 200 9.58 -17.07 16.94
CA ASP A 200 9.94 -18.34 17.57
C ASP A 200 11.46 -18.55 17.55
N LEU A 201 12.09 -18.28 16.39
CA LEU A 201 13.54 -18.37 16.24
C LEU A 201 14.26 -17.39 17.17
N TYR A 202 13.77 -16.15 17.26
CA TYR A 202 14.34 -15.16 18.14
C TYR A 202 14.19 -15.55 19.62
N ASN A 203 13.04 -16.06 20.01
CA ASN A 203 12.81 -16.56 21.37
C ASN A 203 13.76 -17.72 21.70
N PHE A 204 13.91 -18.67 20.79
CA PHE A 204 14.79 -19.83 20.99
C PHE A 204 16.27 -19.43 21.12
N ILE A 205 16.76 -18.52 20.26
CA ILE A 205 18.19 -18.15 20.23
C ILE A 205 18.57 -17.16 21.34
N PHE A 206 17.70 -16.19 21.63
CA PHE A 206 18.08 -15.06 22.50
C PHE A 206 17.33 -15.04 23.83
N VAL A 207 16.04 -15.35 23.85
CA VAL A 207 15.24 -15.17 25.07
C VAL A 207 15.37 -16.37 26.01
N GLU A 208 15.25 -17.59 25.50
CA GLU A 208 15.34 -18.80 26.33
C GLU A 208 16.72 -19.00 26.99
N PRO A 209 17.87 -18.76 26.32
CA PRO A 209 19.18 -18.92 26.95
C PRO A 209 19.49 -17.89 28.04
N ILE A 210 18.73 -16.77 28.10
CA ILE A 210 18.93 -15.67 29.07
C ILE A 210 18.00 -15.80 30.28
N LYS A 211 16.93 -16.60 30.14
CA LYS A 211 16.02 -16.90 31.25
C LYS A 211 16.57 -17.97 32.18
#